data_692a6460dc2690d904a990c488350e13
#
_entry.id   692a6460dc2690d904a990c488350e13
#
_cell.length_a   1.000
_cell.length_b   1.000
_cell.length_c   1.000
_cell.angle_alpha   90.00
_cell.angle_beta   90.00
_cell.angle_gamma   90.00
#
_symmetry.space_group_name_H-M   'P 1'
#
loop_
_entity.id
_entity.type
_entity.pdbx_description
1 polymer ?
#
loop_
_entity_poly.entity_id
_entity_poly.type
_entity_poly.pdbx_seq_one_letter_code
_entity_poly.pdbx_strand_id
1 'polypeptide(L)'
;MYENYLNTENAQKIADGIMKIIPCNINITDTAGEILASGDKSTLGTLHKGALTALKRKEAYVIYESTPTEQKGVSLPIIYNNSILGVIAIGGDVEEVMPIGQICLSIAVLTIENRLLSDMSSIKESRLKDFLYEWISLSREQYDDAFYDQAAYLGIDMKIPRTAVVITSSRIRYSIIETIKSHLAAGEYIVRQGMEEVLILFRSDKRLKSRLEKILDISKDLENCYIGESDIIASRTTNSVMQTFHIARALNIRRRILCYHEVSLECLLNNVEVTRELEEILKLLKERDVDGVLKETIAAYVEDNDNYAQICDKLHIHRNTLNYRLAKIEELLNRNPRRAKDLMMLYIAVIKMGGNKEKR
;
A
#
# COMPACT_ATOMS: atom_id res chain seq x y z
N MET A 1 3.17 -24.84 18.92
CA MET A 1 2.74 -23.78 17.97
C MET A 1 2.09 -22.58 18.69
N TYR A 2 1.27 -22.79 19.72
CA TYR A 2 0.59 -21.69 20.46
C TYR A 2 1.35 -21.18 21.69
N GLU A 3 2.42 -21.83 22.12
CA GLU A 3 3.23 -21.50 23.33
C GLU A 3 3.84 -20.08 23.25
N ASN A 4 4.16 -19.59 22.07
CA ASN A 4 4.75 -18.25 21.90
C ASN A 4 3.77 -17.09 22.17
N TYR A 5 2.46 -17.37 22.30
CA TYR A 5 1.45 -16.33 22.56
C TYR A 5 1.28 -15.99 24.04
N LEU A 6 1.77 -16.85 24.93
CA LEU A 6 1.85 -16.58 26.36
C LEU A 6 3.31 -16.37 26.80
N ASN A 7 3.93 -15.31 26.30
CA ASN A 7 5.26 -14.86 26.72
C ASN A 7 5.15 -13.85 27.87
N THR A 8 6.27 -13.52 28.51
CA THR A 8 6.34 -12.58 29.64
C THR A 8 5.63 -11.27 29.41
N GLU A 9 5.81 -10.65 28.23
CA GLU A 9 5.19 -9.36 27.87
C GLU A 9 3.65 -9.47 27.78
N ASN A 10 3.16 -10.53 27.15
CA ASN A 10 1.72 -10.75 26.97
C ASN A 10 1.05 -11.18 28.29
N ALA A 11 1.68 -12.07 28.99
CA ALA A 11 1.21 -12.50 30.33
C ALA A 11 1.11 -11.31 31.28
N GLN A 12 2.10 -10.41 31.29
CA GLN A 12 2.07 -9.22 32.14
C GLN A 12 0.96 -8.23 31.73
N LYS A 13 0.74 -8.02 30.43
CA LYS A 13 -0.38 -7.18 29.95
C LYS A 13 -1.74 -7.76 30.36
N ILE A 14 -1.90 -9.07 30.30
CA ILE A 14 -3.13 -9.75 30.72
C ILE A 14 -3.30 -9.56 32.24
N ALA A 15 -2.26 -9.85 33.04
CA ALA A 15 -2.29 -9.73 34.51
C ALA A 15 -2.60 -8.28 34.92
N ASP A 16 -1.89 -7.29 34.37
CA ASP A 16 -2.09 -5.88 34.69
C ASP A 16 -3.50 -5.39 34.28
N GLY A 17 -4.02 -5.87 33.14
CA GLY A 17 -5.38 -5.58 32.72
C GLY A 17 -6.45 -6.08 33.69
N ILE A 18 -6.29 -7.30 34.16
CA ILE A 18 -7.22 -7.94 35.09
C ILE A 18 -7.11 -7.32 36.49
N MET A 19 -5.90 -7.07 36.98
CA MET A 19 -5.65 -6.50 38.31
C MET A 19 -6.11 -5.05 38.46
N LYS A 20 -6.36 -4.32 37.36
CA LYS A 20 -7.02 -3.01 37.40
C LYS A 20 -8.50 -3.10 37.80
N ILE A 21 -9.11 -4.25 37.58
CA ILE A 21 -10.54 -4.49 37.81
C ILE A 21 -10.74 -5.29 39.12
N ILE A 22 -9.83 -6.19 39.45
CA ILE A 22 -9.95 -7.15 40.54
C ILE A 22 -8.82 -6.92 41.54
N PRO A 23 -9.13 -6.69 42.84
CA PRO A 23 -8.13 -6.40 43.88
C PRO A 23 -7.42 -7.64 44.39
N CYS A 24 -7.09 -8.61 43.52
CA CYS A 24 -6.38 -9.83 43.86
C CYS A 24 -5.06 -9.94 43.10
N ASN A 25 -4.01 -10.46 43.73
CA ASN A 25 -2.79 -10.79 43.03
C ASN A 25 -3.01 -12.01 42.11
N ILE A 26 -2.62 -11.89 40.87
CA ILE A 26 -2.75 -12.93 39.86
C ILE A 26 -1.36 -13.30 39.38
N ASN A 27 -1.07 -14.59 39.39
CA ASN A 27 0.13 -15.15 38.80
C ASN A 27 -0.24 -15.87 37.51
N ILE A 28 0.47 -15.58 36.41
CA ILE A 28 0.35 -16.30 35.15
C ILE A 28 1.66 -17.03 34.91
N THR A 29 1.57 -18.35 34.70
CA THR A 29 2.75 -19.21 34.48
C THR A 29 2.77 -19.73 33.04
N ASP A 30 3.94 -20.18 32.63
CA ASP A 30 4.11 -20.97 31.40
C ASP A 30 3.72 -22.46 31.62
N THR A 31 4.01 -23.28 30.60
CA THR A 31 3.80 -24.75 30.65
C THR A 31 4.81 -25.50 31.53
N ALA A 32 5.89 -24.87 31.95
CA ALA A 32 6.84 -25.41 32.93
C ALA A 32 6.47 -25.02 34.38
N GLY A 33 5.45 -24.17 34.58
CA GLY A 33 5.02 -23.67 35.87
C GLY A 33 5.84 -22.48 36.38
N GLU A 34 6.67 -21.87 35.54
CA GLU A 34 7.43 -20.66 35.84
C GLU A 34 6.53 -19.45 35.75
N ILE A 35 6.59 -18.55 36.74
CA ILE A 35 5.77 -17.33 36.78
C ILE A 35 6.28 -16.32 35.73
N LEU A 36 5.50 -16.12 34.67
CA LEU A 36 5.76 -15.14 33.64
C LEU A 36 5.28 -13.74 34.01
N ALA A 37 4.18 -13.65 34.77
CA ALA A 37 3.56 -12.41 35.18
C ALA A 37 2.96 -12.49 36.57
N SER A 38 3.09 -11.42 37.31
CA SER A 38 2.57 -11.31 38.69
C SER A 38 2.38 -9.85 39.09
N GLY A 39 1.42 -9.59 39.98
CA GLY A 39 1.34 -8.32 40.70
C GLY A 39 2.49 -8.13 41.68
N ASP A 40 3.03 -9.20 42.21
CA ASP A 40 4.25 -9.21 43.02
C ASP A 40 5.45 -9.58 42.16
N LYS A 41 6.20 -8.57 41.76
CA LYS A 41 7.37 -8.72 40.86
C LYS A 41 8.50 -9.58 41.47
N SER A 42 8.50 -9.79 42.78
CA SER A 42 9.52 -10.62 43.45
C SER A 42 9.36 -12.10 43.14
N THR A 43 8.18 -12.51 42.65
CA THR A 43 7.86 -13.92 42.32
C THR A 43 8.16 -14.27 40.86
N LEU A 44 8.47 -13.32 40.03
CA LEU A 44 8.76 -13.55 38.62
C LEU A 44 9.95 -14.50 38.42
N GLY A 45 9.83 -15.45 37.49
CA GLY A 45 10.84 -16.44 37.19
C GLY A 45 10.91 -17.60 38.21
N THR A 46 10.08 -17.58 39.25
CA THR A 46 10.01 -18.70 40.24
C THR A 46 8.93 -19.70 39.82
N LEU A 47 9.07 -20.95 40.35
CA LEU A 47 8.10 -22.02 40.08
C LEU A 47 6.89 -21.91 41.01
N HIS A 48 5.68 -21.93 40.41
CA HIS A 48 4.43 -21.95 41.18
C HIS A 48 3.92 -23.39 41.37
N LYS A 49 4.00 -23.93 42.60
CA LYS A 49 3.65 -25.33 42.89
C LYS A 49 2.22 -25.71 42.51
N GLY A 50 1.24 -24.86 42.84
CA GLY A 50 -0.15 -25.09 42.48
C GLY A 50 -0.35 -25.16 40.96
N ALA A 51 0.37 -24.34 40.20
CA ALA A 51 0.34 -24.37 38.73
C ALA A 51 0.92 -25.69 38.20
N LEU A 52 2.04 -26.18 38.73
CA LEU A 52 2.61 -27.47 38.34
C LEU A 52 1.61 -28.62 38.56
N THR A 53 0.85 -28.57 39.65
CA THR A 53 -0.18 -29.57 39.95
C THR A 53 -1.35 -29.48 38.96
N ALA A 54 -1.83 -28.28 38.66
CA ALA A 54 -2.88 -28.03 37.66
C ALA A 54 -2.46 -28.48 36.25
N LEU A 55 -1.22 -28.21 35.85
CA LEU A 55 -0.64 -28.65 34.56
C LEU A 55 -0.60 -30.18 34.45
N LYS A 56 -0.18 -30.86 35.54
CA LYS A 56 -0.07 -32.31 35.61
C LYS A 56 -1.42 -32.99 35.52
N ARG A 57 -2.43 -32.43 36.19
CA ARG A 57 -3.81 -32.94 36.22
C ARG A 57 -4.60 -32.52 34.96
N LYS A 58 -4.17 -31.47 34.26
CA LYS A 58 -4.90 -30.80 33.19
C LYS A 58 -6.28 -30.29 33.58
N GLU A 59 -6.45 -30.01 34.85
CA GLU A 59 -7.69 -29.59 35.51
C GLU A 59 -7.39 -28.49 36.53
N ALA A 60 -8.44 -27.78 36.95
CA ALA A 60 -8.34 -26.81 38.02
C ALA A 60 -7.79 -27.45 39.30
N TYR A 61 -6.81 -26.83 39.90
CA TYR A 61 -6.27 -27.26 41.21
C TYR A 61 -6.62 -26.23 42.26
N VAL A 62 -7.24 -26.71 43.33
CA VAL A 62 -7.80 -25.88 44.42
C VAL A 62 -7.13 -26.22 45.71
N ILE A 63 -6.72 -25.20 46.49
CA ILE A 63 -6.12 -25.30 47.79
C ILE A 63 -7.03 -24.57 48.79
N TYR A 64 -7.73 -25.30 49.63
CA TYR A 64 -8.68 -24.76 50.61
C TYR A 64 -8.00 -24.18 51.84
N GLU A 65 -6.88 -24.76 52.30
CA GLU A 65 -6.14 -24.33 53.46
C GLU A 65 -4.67 -24.11 53.12
N SER A 66 -4.11 -23.01 53.63
CA SER A 66 -2.71 -22.70 53.40
C SER A 66 -1.80 -23.67 54.15
N THR A 67 -0.77 -24.18 53.52
CA THR A 67 0.30 -25.00 54.08
C THR A 67 1.60 -24.18 54.12
N PRO A 68 2.66 -24.67 54.80
CA PRO A 68 3.95 -23.97 54.79
C PRO A 68 4.56 -23.75 53.39
N THR A 69 4.07 -24.49 52.39
CA THR A 69 4.63 -24.49 51.03
C THR A 69 3.66 -24.05 49.94
N GLU A 70 2.36 -23.93 50.25
CA GLU A 70 1.31 -23.53 49.29
C GLU A 70 0.28 -22.65 49.98
N GLN A 71 -0.13 -21.59 49.33
CA GLN A 71 -1.18 -20.67 49.80
C GLN A 71 -2.54 -21.14 49.31
N LYS A 72 -3.59 -20.87 50.11
CA LYS A 72 -4.98 -21.11 49.68
C LYS A 72 -5.30 -20.31 48.42
N GLY A 73 -6.04 -20.93 47.52
CA GLY A 73 -6.40 -20.31 46.25
C GLY A 73 -6.71 -21.32 45.13
N VAL A 74 -6.76 -20.83 43.91
CA VAL A 74 -7.08 -21.62 42.73
C VAL A 74 -6.00 -21.48 41.66
N SER A 75 -5.72 -22.57 40.94
CA SER A 75 -4.83 -22.62 39.80
C SER A 75 -5.58 -23.23 38.63
N LEU A 76 -5.83 -22.41 37.58
CA LEU A 76 -6.68 -22.72 36.45
C LEU A 76 -5.86 -22.82 35.16
N PRO A 77 -5.81 -23.99 34.48
CA PRO A 77 -5.10 -24.12 33.23
C PRO A 77 -5.72 -23.24 32.14
N ILE A 78 -4.89 -22.51 31.39
CA ILE A 78 -5.27 -21.77 30.18
C ILE A 78 -5.25 -22.77 29.04
N ILE A 79 -6.42 -23.16 28.55
CA ILE A 79 -6.56 -24.15 27.47
C ILE A 79 -7.06 -23.44 26.22
N TYR A 80 -6.34 -23.62 25.11
CA TYR A 80 -6.73 -23.15 23.81
C TYR A 80 -6.52 -24.25 22.75
N ASN A 81 -7.55 -24.57 21.96
CA ASN A 81 -7.52 -25.65 20.96
C ASN A 81 -6.90 -26.96 21.46
N ASN A 82 -7.36 -27.44 22.61
CA ASN A 82 -6.85 -28.65 23.29
C ASN A 82 -5.38 -28.60 23.73
N SER A 83 -4.73 -27.44 23.64
CA SER A 83 -3.36 -27.23 24.13
C SER A 83 -3.38 -26.39 25.40
N ILE A 84 -2.63 -26.79 26.40
CA ILE A 84 -2.42 -25.98 27.60
C ILE A 84 -1.31 -24.98 27.29
N LEU A 85 -1.57 -23.69 27.52
CA LEU A 85 -0.63 -22.60 27.25
C LEU A 85 0.08 -22.13 28.53
N GLY A 86 -0.51 -22.38 29.67
CA GLY A 86 -0.02 -21.99 31.00
C GLY A 86 -1.11 -22.11 32.05
N VAL A 87 -0.94 -21.45 33.19
CA VAL A 87 -1.89 -21.45 34.28
C VAL A 87 -2.10 -20.05 34.85
N ILE A 88 -3.33 -19.71 35.20
CA ILE A 88 -3.67 -18.55 36.03
C ILE A 88 -3.85 -19.05 37.47
N ALA A 89 -3.08 -18.48 38.37
CA ALA A 89 -3.19 -18.77 39.80
C ALA A 89 -3.61 -17.52 40.58
N ILE A 90 -4.63 -17.67 41.44
CA ILE A 90 -5.17 -16.58 42.25
C ILE A 90 -5.21 -17.05 43.73
N GLY A 91 -4.55 -16.30 44.59
CA GLY A 91 -4.57 -16.54 46.03
C GLY A 91 -5.81 -15.90 46.67
N GLY A 92 -6.40 -16.59 47.66
CA GLY A 92 -7.55 -16.10 48.39
C GLY A 92 -8.51 -17.19 48.81
N ASP A 93 -9.67 -16.80 49.37
CA ASP A 93 -10.72 -17.77 49.72
C ASP A 93 -11.30 -18.38 48.43
N VAL A 94 -11.38 -19.71 48.42
CA VAL A 94 -11.75 -20.46 47.19
C VAL A 94 -13.13 -20.09 46.69
N GLU A 95 -14.11 -19.89 47.59
CA GLU A 95 -15.47 -19.52 47.20
C GLU A 95 -15.53 -18.13 46.56
N GLU A 96 -14.66 -17.23 46.99
CA GLU A 96 -14.56 -15.87 46.43
C GLU A 96 -13.73 -15.83 45.13
N VAL A 97 -12.56 -16.54 45.11
CA VAL A 97 -11.63 -16.42 43.98
C VAL A 97 -11.92 -17.36 42.83
N MET A 98 -12.68 -18.42 42.97
CA MET A 98 -13.02 -19.35 41.89
C MET A 98 -13.85 -18.69 40.79
N PRO A 99 -14.95 -17.96 41.04
CA PRO A 99 -15.68 -17.25 40.02
C PRO A 99 -14.83 -16.17 39.33
N ILE A 100 -13.99 -15.48 40.08
CA ILE A 100 -13.04 -14.49 39.61
C ILE A 100 -12.03 -15.15 38.64
N GLY A 101 -11.47 -16.29 39.06
CA GLY A 101 -10.53 -17.06 38.25
C GLY A 101 -11.10 -17.51 36.90
N GLN A 102 -12.37 -17.91 36.87
CA GLN A 102 -13.04 -18.29 35.63
C GLN A 102 -13.20 -17.09 34.67
N ILE A 103 -13.51 -15.90 35.23
CA ILE A 103 -13.57 -14.66 34.42
C ILE A 103 -12.17 -14.32 33.89
N CYS A 104 -11.14 -14.38 34.74
CA CYS A 104 -9.75 -14.15 34.37
C CYS A 104 -9.29 -15.10 33.25
N LEU A 105 -9.64 -16.37 33.35
CA LEU A 105 -9.36 -17.40 32.36
C LEU A 105 -10.03 -17.03 31.00
N SER A 106 -11.30 -16.62 31.03
CA SER A 106 -12.02 -16.21 29.84
C SER A 106 -11.37 -14.97 29.16
N ILE A 107 -10.97 -13.98 29.98
CA ILE A 107 -10.27 -12.78 29.46
C ILE A 107 -8.91 -13.16 28.86
N ALA A 108 -8.15 -14.07 29.51
CA ALA A 108 -6.86 -14.51 28.98
C ALA A 108 -7.02 -15.23 27.65
N VAL A 109 -7.96 -16.15 27.53
CA VAL A 109 -8.26 -16.87 26.26
C VAL A 109 -8.66 -15.89 25.16
N LEU A 110 -9.60 -14.98 25.43
CA LEU A 110 -10.04 -13.98 24.45
C LEU A 110 -8.89 -13.05 24.01
N THR A 111 -7.99 -12.69 24.92
CA THR A 111 -6.83 -11.85 24.60
C THR A 111 -5.87 -12.59 23.67
N ILE A 112 -5.62 -13.88 23.95
CA ILE A 112 -4.78 -14.74 23.11
C ILE A 112 -5.42 -14.92 21.72
N GLU A 113 -6.72 -15.17 21.64
CA GLU A 113 -7.46 -15.31 20.38
C GLU A 113 -7.37 -14.03 19.53
N ASN A 114 -7.65 -12.89 20.12
CA ASN A 114 -7.57 -11.60 19.41
C ASN A 114 -6.18 -11.34 18.85
N ARG A 115 -5.13 -11.73 19.58
CA ARG A 115 -3.76 -11.58 19.12
C ARG A 115 -3.43 -12.52 17.97
N LEU A 116 -3.84 -13.78 18.07
CA LEU A 116 -3.72 -14.76 16.98
C LEU A 116 -4.39 -14.26 15.70
N LEU A 117 -5.62 -13.75 15.80
CA LEU A 117 -6.36 -13.20 14.65
C LEU A 117 -5.66 -11.97 14.08
N SER A 118 -5.13 -11.09 14.92
CA SER A 118 -4.37 -9.91 14.49
C SER A 118 -3.10 -10.30 13.74
N ASP A 119 -2.33 -11.26 14.27
CA ASP A 119 -1.09 -11.72 13.64
C ASP A 119 -1.38 -12.42 12.29
N MET A 120 -2.42 -13.26 12.24
CA MET A 120 -2.86 -13.88 10.98
C MET A 120 -3.30 -12.85 9.94
N SER A 121 -4.03 -11.81 10.36
CA SER A 121 -4.45 -10.71 9.49
C SER A 121 -3.25 -9.93 8.96
N SER A 122 -2.29 -9.61 9.82
CA SER A 122 -1.06 -8.89 9.45
C SER A 122 -0.20 -9.69 8.45
N ILE A 123 -0.05 -11.01 8.68
CA ILE A 123 0.66 -11.90 7.75
C ILE A 123 -0.05 -11.94 6.40
N LYS A 124 -1.39 -12.04 6.40
CA LYS A 124 -2.17 -12.07 5.16
C LYS A 124 -2.06 -10.74 4.40
N GLU A 125 -2.09 -9.61 5.10
CA GLU A 125 -1.93 -8.29 4.51
C GLU A 125 -0.54 -8.09 3.90
N SER A 126 0.52 -8.54 4.59
CA SER A 126 1.89 -8.53 4.06
C SER A 126 2.00 -9.38 2.80
N ARG A 127 1.50 -10.61 2.81
CA ARG A 127 1.50 -11.50 1.64
C ARG A 127 0.71 -10.92 0.47
N LEU A 128 -0.44 -10.28 0.75
CA LEU A 128 -1.22 -9.59 -0.27
C LEU A 128 -0.40 -8.47 -0.91
N LYS A 129 0.28 -7.68 -0.11
CA LYS A 129 1.13 -6.58 -0.61
C LYS A 129 2.25 -7.11 -1.50
N ASP A 130 2.97 -8.13 -1.04
CA ASP A 130 4.07 -8.74 -1.80
C ASP A 130 3.55 -9.31 -3.14
N PHE A 131 2.44 -10.05 -3.12
CA PHE A 131 1.80 -10.57 -4.32
C PHE A 131 1.38 -9.47 -5.29
N LEU A 132 0.80 -8.36 -4.80
CA LEU A 132 0.38 -7.25 -5.66
C LEU A 132 1.56 -6.58 -6.36
N TYR A 133 2.70 -6.41 -5.67
CA TYR A 133 3.93 -5.90 -6.29
C TYR A 133 4.47 -6.83 -7.39
N GLU A 134 4.45 -8.12 -7.13
CA GLU A 134 4.85 -9.13 -8.10
C GLU A 134 3.91 -9.14 -9.31
N TRP A 135 2.59 -9.14 -9.07
CA TRP A 135 1.56 -9.18 -10.10
C TRP A 135 1.62 -8.01 -11.08
N ILE A 136 1.91 -6.80 -10.62
CA ILE A 136 2.05 -5.63 -11.50
C ILE A 136 3.38 -5.60 -12.27
N SER A 137 4.35 -6.43 -11.89
CA SER A 137 5.70 -6.45 -12.46
C SER A 137 5.89 -7.57 -13.46
N LEU A 138 5.25 -8.71 -13.24
CA LEU A 138 5.41 -9.91 -14.07
C LEU A 138 4.62 -9.83 -15.37
N SER A 139 5.21 -10.36 -16.45
CA SER A 139 4.48 -10.65 -17.69
C SER A 139 3.66 -11.95 -17.55
N ARG A 140 2.68 -12.15 -18.43
CA ARG A 140 1.81 -13.33 -18.39
C ARG A 140 2.58 -14.65 -18.51
N GLU A 141 3.66 -14.65 -19.27
CA GLU A 141 4.50 -15.83 -19.51
C GLU A 141 5.25 -16.28 -18.24
N GLN A 142 5.33 -15.41 -17.24
CA GLN A 142 5.97 -15.68 -15.95
C GLN A 142 5.00 -16.20 -14.88
N TYR A 143 3.69 -16.26 -15.17
CA TYR A 143 2.70 -16.80 -14.24
C TYR A 143 2.75 -18.34 -14.26
N ASP A 144 3.29 -18.92 -13.21
CA ASP A 144 3.31 -20.36 -12.97
C ASP A 144 2.13 -20.82 -12.09
N ASP A 145 2.01 -22.12 -11.86
CA ASP A 145 0.95 -22.68 -11.03
C ASP A 145 1.02 -22.17 -9.59
N ALA A 146 2.22 -21.97 -9.04
CA ALA A 146 2.40 -21.45 -7.69
C ALA A 146 1.87 -20.01 -7.56
N PHE A 147 2.05 -19.19 -8.60
CA PHE A 147 1.52 -17.82 -8.65
C PHE A 147 -0.01 -17.81 -8.68
N TYR A 148 -0.64 -18.71 -9.45
CA TYR A 148 -2.10 -18.86 -9.46
C TYR A 148 -2.65 -19.39 -8.13
N ASP A 149 -1.98 -20.34 -7.49
CA ASP A 149 -2.36 -20.87 -6.19
C ASP A 149 -2.28 -19.78 -5.09
N GLN A 150 -1.26 -18.94 -5.14
CA GLN A 150 -1.10 -17.81 -4.24
C GLN A 150 -2.21 -16.77 -4.45
N ALA A 151 -2.57 -16.45 -5.69
CA ALA A 151 -3.69 -15.57 -6.01
C ALA A 151 -5.00 -16.13 -5.43
N ALA A 152 -5.28 -17.43 -5.64
CA ALA A 152 -6.46 -18.11 -5.12
C ALA A 152 -6.51 -18.09 -3.59
N TYR A 153 -5.40 -18.36 -2.91
CA TYR A 153 -5.28 -18.27 -1.45
C TYR A 153 -5.59 -16.86 -0.91
N LEU A 154 -5.18 -15.83 -1.65
CA LEU A 154 -5.44 -14.43 -1.30
C LEU A 154 -6.85 -13.97 -1.69
N GLY A 155 -7.62 -14.78 -2.40
CA GLY A 155 -8.97 -14.47 -2.90
C GLY A 155 -8.96 -13.52 -4.10
N ILE A 156 -7.88 -13.54 -4.89
CA ILE A 156 -7.73 -12.70 -6.08
C ILE A 156 -8.16 -13.49 -7.31
N ASP A 157 -9.22 -13.04 -7.98
CA ASP A 157 -9.60 -13.57 -9.29
C ASP A 157 -8.81 -12.83 -10.38
N MET A 158 -7.82 -13.52 -10.95
CA MET A 158 -6.95 -12.99 -12.01
C MET A 158 -7.61 -12.93 -13.40
N LYS A 159 -8.81 -13.51 -13.57
CA LYS A 159 -9.56 -13.48 -14.84
C LYS A 159 -10.36 -12.19 -15.01
N ILE A 160 -10.54 -11.42 -13.94
CA ILE A 160 -11.28 -10.16 -13.98
C ILE A 160 -10.37 -9.07 -14.56
N PRO A 161 -10.79 -8.41 -15.66
CA PRO A 161 -10.06 -7.27 -16.21
C PRO A 161 -9.94 -6.15 -15.16
N ARG A 162 -8.75 -5.53 -15.11
CA ARG A 162 -8.47 -4.43 -14.19
C ARG A 162 -7.99 -3.20 -14.94
N THR A 163 -8.19 -2.05 -14.33
CA THR A 163 -7.70 -0.78 -14.82
C THR A 163 -6.82 -0.18 -13.74
N ALA A 164 -5.55 0.01 -14.04
CA ALA A 164 -4.63 0.70 -13.15
C ALA A 164 -4.88 2.20 -13.21
N VAL A 165 -4.83 2.83 -12.05
CA VAL A 165 -5.05 4.27 -11.88
C VAL A 165 -3.95 4.81 -10.97
N VAL A 166 -3.34 5.94 -11.38
CA VAL A 166 -2.45 6.72 -10.54
C VAL A 166 -3.17 7.99 -10.12
N ILE A 167 -3.25 8.22 -8.81
CA ILE A 167 -3.77 9.48 -8.24
C ILE A 167 -2.60 10.22 -7.62
N THR A 168 -2.46 11.52 -7.95
CA THR A 168 -1.41 12.38 -7.39
C THR A 168 -1.96 13.36 -6.37
N SER A 169 -1.09 13.75 -5.46
CA SER A 169 -1.37 14.71 -4.40
C SER A 169 -0.08 15.44 -4.04
N SER A 170 -0.18 16.68 -3.58
CA SER A 170 0.97 17.41 -3.03
C SER A 170 1.61 16.69 -1.84
N ARG A 171 0.83 15.91 -1.09
CA ARG A 171 1.29 15.03 0.00
C ARG A 171 0.22 13.99 0.34
N ILE A 172 0.53 12.73 0.12
CA ILE A 172 -0.32 11.61 0.53
C ILE A 172 -0.22 11.40 2.04
N ARG A 173 -1.29 11.73 2.76
CA ARG A 173 -1.45 11.49 4.20
C ARG A 173 -2.20 10.18 4.45
N TYR A 174 -2.01 9.59 5.61
CA TYR A 174 -2.72 8.37 6.01
C TYR A 174 -4.25 8.52 5.90
N SER A 175 -4.80 9.66 6.30
CA SER A 175 -6.23 9.95 6.18
C SER A 175 -6.75 9.89 4.75
N ILE A 176 -5.96 10.35 3.77
CA ILE A 176 -6.30 10.27 2.33
C ILE A 176 -6.35 8.82 1.89
N ILE A 177 -5.40 8.01 2.31
CA ILE A 177 -5.36 6.57 1.98
C ILE A 177 -6.58 5.85 2.54
N GLU A 178 -6.92 6.07 3.81
CA GLU A 178 -8.12 5.47 4.42
C GLU A 178 -9.40 5.92 3.72
N THR A 179 -9.45 7.18 3.31
CA THR A 179 -10.59 7.69 2.52
C THR A 179 -10.66 7.02 1.15
N ILE A 180 -9.54 6.87 0.44
CA ILE A 180 -9.51 6.13 -0.83
C ILE A 180 -9.94 4.68 -0.61
N LYS A 181 -9.41 4.00 0.41
CA LYS A 181 -9.78 2.61 0.77
C LYS A 181 -11.27 2.44 0.98
N SER A 182 -11.94 3.37 1.65
CA SER A 182 -13.38 3.31 1.92
C SER A 182 -14.25 3.39 0.65
N HIS A 183 -13.67 3.82 -0.49
CA HIS A 183 -14.33 3.90 -1.80
C HIS A 183 -13.96 2.76 -2.74
N LEU A 184 -13.08 1.85 -2.31
CA LEU A 184 -12.72 0.67 -3.08
C LEU A 184 -13.75 -0.44 -2.86
N ALA A 185 -14.12 -1.10 -3.95
CA ALA A 185 -14.95 -2.29 -3.91
C ALA A 185 -14.09 -3.55 -3.61
N ALA A 186 -14.76 -4.65 -3.24
CA ALA A 186 -14.09 -5.92 -3.06
C ALA A 186 -13.33 -6.33 -4.34
N GLY A 187 -12.06 -6.71 -4.18
CA GLY A 187 -11.18 -7.06 -5.29
C GLY A 187 -10.56 -5.86 -6.00
N GLU A 188 -10.61 -4.66 -5.42
CA GLU A 188 -9.83 -3.49 -5.83
C GLU A 188 -8.73 -3.23 -4.81
N TYR A 189 -7.54 -2.84 -5.24
CA TYR A 189 -6.36 -2.86 -4.39
C TYR A 189 -5.53 -1.58 -4.54
N ILE A 190 -5.09 -1.01 -3.42
CA ILE A 190 -3.98 -0.07 -3.42
C ILE A 190 -2.71 -0.88 -3.50
N VAL A 191 -1.95 -0.72 -4.59
CA VAL A 191 -0.75 -1.52 -4.86
C VAL A 191 0.49 -0.82 -4.35
N ARG A 192 0.66 0.45 -4.70
CA ARG A 192 1.80 1.26 -4.32
C ARG A 192 1.35 2.60 -3.77
N GLN A 193 1.96 3.00 -2.68
CA GLN A 193 1.78 4.30 -2.06
C GLN A 193 3.13 4.98 -1.96
N GLY A 194 3.30 6.08 -2.70
CA GLY A 194 4.42 7.01 -2.58
C GLY A 194 4.09 8.19 -1.66
N MET A 195 4.97 9.19 -1.62
CA MET A 195 4.73 10.44 -0.88
C MET A 195 3.73 11.35 -1.60
N GLU A 196 3.69 11.29 -2.93
CA GLU A 196 2.91 12.19 -3.79
C GLU A 196 1.98 11.44 -4.76
N GLU A 197 2.02 10.11 -4.78
CA GLU A 197 1.25 9.29 -5.71
C GLU A 197 0.76 7.99 -5.10
N VAL A 198 -0.41 7.52 -5.53
CA VAL A 198 -0.99 6.21 -5.17
C VAL A 198 -1.34 5.47 -6.45
N LEU A 199 -0.85 4.23 -6.58
CA LEU A 199 -1.23 3.31 -7.64
C LEU A 199 -2.32 2.36 -7.14
N ILE A 200 -3.43 2.30 -7.86
CA ILE A 200 -4.61 1.52 -7.50
C ILE A 200 -5.01 0.63 -8.69
N LEU A 201 -5.33 -0.63 -8.41
CA LEU A 201 -5.96 -1.53 -9.38
C LEU A 201 -7.46 -1.57 -9.12
N PHE A 202 -8.23 -0.97 -10.01
CA PHE A 202 -9.69 -1.04 -10.03
C PHE A 202 -10.16 -2.24 -10.86
N ARG A 203 -11.35 -2.77 -10.56
CA ARG A 203 -12.07 -3.63 -11.50
C ARG A 203 -12.55 -2.78 -12.66
N SER A 204 -12.35 -3.27 -13.89
CA SER A 204 -12.75 -2.51 -15.09
C SER A 204 -14.27 -2.33 -15.13
N ASP A 205 -14.70 -1.08 -15.12
CA ASP A 205 -16.10 -0.67 -15.14
C ASP A 205 -16.27 0.60 -15.98
N LYS A 206 -17.37 0.66 -16.75
CA LYS A 206 -17.74 1.86 -17.53
C LYS A 206 -17.96 3.10 -16.66
N ARG A 207 -18.24 2.91 -15.36
CA ARG A 207 -18.45 4.00 -14.38
C ARG A 207 -17.17 4.45 -13.69
N LEU A 208 -16.02 3.87 -14.03
CA LEU A 208 -14.76 4.16 -13.34
C LEU A 208 -14.45 5.66 -13.32
N LYS A 209 -14.58 6.36 -14.46
CA LYS A 209 -14.33 7.80 -14.55
C LYS A 209 -15.20 8.60 -13.57
N SER A 210 -16.50 8.32 -13.51
CA SER A 210 -17.43 8.98 -12.57
C SER A 210 -17.14 8.64 -11.10
N ARG A 211 -16.63 7.44 -10.80
CA ARG A 211 -16.18 7.07 -9.46
C ARG A 211 -14.92 7.85 -9.07
N LEU A 212 -13.97 7.99 -9.99
CA LEU A 212 -12.75 8.75 -9.78
C LEU A 212 -13.00 10.24 -9.57
N GLU A 213 -13.93 10.84 -10.31
CA GLU A 213 -14.40 12.21 -10.08
C GLU A 213 -14.85 12.39 -8.62
N LYS A 214 -15.68 11.48 -8.11
CA LYS A 214 -16.13 11.51 -6.71
C LYS A 214 -14.97 11.36 -5.72
N ILE A 215 -14.01 10.47 -5.99
CA ILE A 215 -12.84 10.28 -5.13
C ILE A 215 -11.99 11.56 -5.11
N LEU A 216 -11.78 12.20 -6.26
CA LEU A 216 -11.02 13.45 -6.35
C LEU A 216 -11.73 14.62 -5.66
N ASP A 217 -13.08 14.59 -5.55
CA ASP A 217 -13.85 15.64 -4.89
C ASP A 217 -13.83 15.54 -3.36
N ILE A 218 -13.38 14.40 -2.81
CA ILE A 218 -13.35 14.19 -1.35
C ILE A 218 -12.29 15.07 -0.67
N SER A 219 -11.17 15.29 -1.33
CA SER A 219 -10.07 16.09 -0.77
C SER A 219 -9.48 17.03 -1.82
N LYS A 220 -9.34 18.29 -1.42
CA LYS A 220 -8.64 19.30 -2.25
C LYS A 220 -7.14 19.00 -2.44
N ASP A 221 -6.60 18.10 -1.62
CA ASP A 221 -5.21 17.67 -1.73
C ASP A 221 -4.98 16.71 -2.90
N LEU A 222 -6.06 16.08 -3.45
CA LEU A 222 -5.97 15.23 -4.63
C LEU A 222 -5.98 16.08 -5.90
N GLU A 223 -4.92 15.98 -6.69
CA GLU A 223 -4.67 16.89 -7.81
C GLU A 223 -5.14 16.30 -9.13
N ASN A 224 -4.52 15.21 -9.55
CA ASN A 224 -4.73 14.61 -10.86
C ASN A 224 -4.90 13.09 -10.76
N CYS A 225 -5.57 12.55 -11.77
CA CYS A 225 -5.83 11.13 -11.91
C CYS A 225 -5.46 10.67 -13.33
N TYR A 226 -4.66 9.63 -13.41
CA TYR A 226 -4.22 9.01 -14.66
C TYR A 226 -4.82 7.62 -14.75
N ILE A 227 -5.38 7.27 -15.90
CA ILE A 227 -6.11 6.02 -16.12
C ILE A 227 -5.41 5.24 -17.23
N GLY A 228 -4.99 4.00 -16.92
CA GLY A 228 -4.42 3.07 -17.88
C GLY A 228 -5.47 2.36 -18.74
N GLU A 229 -5.01 1.53 -19.65
CA GLU A 229 -5.88 0.61 -20.38
C GLU A 229 -6.40 -0.52 -19.46
N SER A 230 -7.58 -1.02 -19.77
CA SER A 230 -8.13 -2.18 -19.10
C SER A 230 -7.50 -3.46 -19.64
N ASP A 231 -6.94 -4.30 -18.77
CA ASP A 231 -6.36 -5.60 -19.15
C ASP A 231 -6.57 -6.63 -18.02
N ILE A 232 -6.56 -7.92 -18.39
CA ILE A 232 -6.48 -9.04 -17.43
C ILE A 232 -5.06 -9.21 -16.87
N ILE A 233 -4.05 -8.67 -17.55
CA ILE A 233 -2.66 -8.72 -17.15
C ILE A 233 -2.33 -7.42 -16.41
N ALA A 234 -2.09 -7.53 -15.09
CA ALA A 234 -1.90 -6.37 -14.23
C ALA A 234 -0.70 -5.50 -14.65
N SER A 235 0.39 -6.11 -15.11
CA SER A 235 1.56 -5.36 -15.58
C SER A 235 1.27 -4.51 -16.83
N ARG A 236 0.41 -4.96 -17.73
CA ARG A 236 0.05 -4.17 -18.93
C ARG A 236 -0.73 -2.91 -18.56
N THR A 237 -1.78 -3.05 -17.75
CA THR A 237 -2.55 -1.89 -17.30
C THR A 237 -1.70 -0.94 -16.44
N THR A 238 -0.80 -1.48 -15.62
CA THR A 238 0.15 -0.67 -14.84
C THR A 238 1.13 0.07 -15.73
N ASN A 239 1.68 -0.58 -16.74
CA ASN A 239 2.59 0.07 -17.68
C ASN A 239 1.90 1.19 -18.45
N SER A 240 0.65 0.97 -18.90
CA SER A 240 -0.09 2.01 -19.64
C SER A 240 -0.40 3.23 -18.76
N VAL A 241 -0.79 3.07 -17.49
CA VAL A 241 -1.01 4.21 -16.60
C VAL A 241 0.28 4.93 -16.24
N MET A 242 1.37 4.20 -16.03
CA MET A 242 2.68 4.83 -15.76
C MET A 242 3.18 5.62 -16.95
N GLN A 243 3.02 5.12 -18.18
CA GLN A 243 3.30 5.88 -19.39
C GLN A 243 2.45 7.15 -19.48
N THR A 244 1.13 7.05 -19.24
CA THR A 244 0.21 8.21 -19.21
C THR A 244 0.70 9.26 -18.21
N PHE A 245 1.05 8.84 -17.00
CA PHE A 245 1.56 9.71 -15.95
C PHE A 245 2.87 10.41 -16.36
N HIS A 246 3.84 9.65 -16.91
CA HIS A 246 5.11 10.23 -17.36
C HIS A 246 4.93 11.21 -18.52
N ILE A 247 4.09 10.88 -19.51
CA ILE A 247 3.80 11.77 -20.64
C ILE A 247 3.10 13.05 -20.15
N ALA A 248 2.12 12.94 -19.26
CA ALA A 248 1.45 14.10 -18.70
C ALA A 248 2.43 15.08 -18.03
N ARG A 249 3.39 14.55 -17.27
CA ARG A 249 4.47 15.36 -16.66
C ARG A 249 5.43 15.93 -17.69
N ALA A 250 5.80 15.13 -18.69
CA ALA A 250 6.72 15.53 -19.76
C ALA A 250 6.21 16.71 -20.58
N LEU A 251 4.94 16.67 -20.94
CA LEU A 251 4.27 17.66 -21.76
C LEU A 251 3.51 18.73 -20.95
N ASN A 252 3.61 18.69 -19.60
CA ASN A 252 2.90 19.61 -18.70
C ASN A 252 1.37 19.64 -18.95
N ILE A 253 0.77 18.46 -19.20
CA ILE A 253 -0.67 18.33 -19.44
C ILE A 253 -1.41 18.52 -18.12
N ARG A 254 -2.13 19.64 -18.00
CA ARG A 254 -2.91 20.00 -16.80
C ARG A 254 -4.36 19.59 -16.96
N ARG A 255 -4.65 18.29 -16.80
CA ARG A 255 -6.01 17.77 -16.78
C ARG A 255 -6.24 17.01 -15.48
N ARG A 256 -7.41 17.21 -14.88
CA ARG A 256 -7.78 16.56 -13.62
C ARG A 256 -7.86 15.03 -13.77
N ILE A 257 -8.34 14.56 -14.93
CA ILE A 257 -8.37 13.14 -15.32
C ILE A 257 -7.83 13.03 -16.74
N LEU A 258 -6.84 12.16 -16.94
CA LEU A 258 -6.24 11.87 -18.22
C LEU A 258 -6.21 10.35 -18.44
N CYS A 259 -6.76 9.90 -19.57
CA CYS A 259 -6.78 8.49 -19.95
C CYS A 259 -5.66 8.17 -20.96
N TYR A 260 -5.15 6.94 -20.92
CA TYR A 260 -4.10 6.45 -21.82
C TYR A 260 -4.43 6.68 -23.31
N HIS A 261 -5.68 6.40 -23.73
CA HIS A 261 -6.07 6.59 -25.13
C HIS A 261 -5.98 8.03 -25.64
N GLU A 262 -5.97 9.02 -24.74
CA GLU A 262 -5.83 10.44 -25.07
C GLU A 262 -4.36 10.84 -25.35
N VAL A 263 -3.39 10.02 -24.93
CA VAL A 263 -1.94 10.23 -25.06
C VAL A 263 -1.21 8.99 -25.59
N SER A 264 -1.95 8.08 -26.21
CA SER A 264 -1.40 6.80 -26.69
C SER A 264 -0.32 6.99 -27.76
N LEU A 265 -0.47 8.00 -28.61
CA LEU A 265 0.54 8.36 -29.61
C LEU A 265 1.85 8.79 -28.95
N GLU A 266 1.77 9.67 -27.97
CA GLU A 266 2.93 10.16 -27.21
C GLU A 266 3.61 9.02 -26.45
N CYS A 267 2.84 8.10 -25.88
CA CYS A 267 3.37 6.90 -25.25
C CYS A 267 4.15 6.01 -26.24
N LEU A 268 3.61 5.82 -27.46
CA LEU A 268 4.31 5.10 -28.52
C LEU A 268 5.59 5.82 -28.95
N LEU A 269 5.53 7.12 -29.16
CA LEU A 269 6.70 7.94 -29.55
C LEU A 269 7.78 7.97 -28.47
N ASN A 270 7.39 7.91 -27.20
CA ASN A 270 8.35 7.80 -26.09
C ASN A 270 9.11 6.48 -26.08
N ASN A 271 8.58 5.41 -26.66
CA ASN A 271 9.23 4.12 -26.76
C ASN A 271 10.13 3.97 -28.00
N VAL A 272 10.15 4.96 -28.91
CA VAL A 272 11.03 4.96 -30.09
C VAL A 272 12.49 4.96 -29.62
N GLU A 273 13.33 4.16 -30.27
CA GLU A 273 14.75 4.08 -30.01
C GLU A 273 15.46 5.43 -30.31
N VAL A 274 16.38 5.82 -29.44
CA VAL A 274 17.10 7.10 -29.59
C VAL A 274 18.22 6.91 -30.58
N THR A 275 18.03 7.46 -31.80
CA THR A 275 19.07 7.50 -32.83
C THR A 275 20.06 8.62 -32.56
N ARG A 276 21.25 8.57 -33.19
CA ARG A 276 22.26 9.63 -33.09
C ARG A 276 21.71 11.01 -33.48
N GLU A 277 20.87 11.07 -34.50
CA GLU A 277 20.22 12.32 -34.95
C GLU A 277 19.30 12.88 -33.85
N LEU A 278 18.53 12.02 -33.17
CA LEU A 278 17.66 12.42 -32.07
C LEU A 278 18.47 12.87 -30.84
N GLU A 279 19.61 12.22 -30.57
CA GLU A 279 20.54 12.63 -29.49
C GLU A 279 21.07 14.05 -29.70
N GLU A 280 21.42 14.42 -30.93
CA GLU A 280 21.88 15.75 -31.27
C GLU A 280 20.78 16.81 -31.01
N ILE A 281 19.53 16.53 -31.42
CA ILE A 281 18.40 17.42 -31.15
C ILE A 281 18.15 17.55 -29.64
N LEU A 282 18.16 16.45 -28.90
CA LEU A 282 17.99 16.43 -27.45
C LEU A 282 19.06 17.27 -26.74
N LYS A 283 20.32 17.16 -27.18
CA LYS A 283 21.42 17.94 -26.63
C LYS A 283 21.22 19.43 -26.88
N LEU A 284 20.91 19.81 -28.12
CA LEU A 284 20.67 21.22 -28.47
C LEU A 284 19.48 21.82 -27.73
N LEU A 285 18.38 21.08 -27.61
CA LEU A 285 17.23 21.52 -26.80
C LEU A 285 17.60 21.75 -25.34
N LYS A 286 18.35 20.83 -24.73
CA LYS A 286 18.82 21.00 -23.33
C LYS A 286 19.71 22.22 -23.13
N GLU A 287 20.59 22.50 -24.09
CA GLU A 287 21.55 23.61 -24.01
C GLU A 287 20.93 24.97 -24.35
N ARG A 288 19.97 25.00 -25.26
CA ARG A 288 19.47 26.24 -25.88
C ARG A 288 18.07 26.64 -25.42
N ASP A 289 17.25 25.69 -24.92
CA ASP A 289 15.89 25.97 -24.46
C ASP A 289 15.81 25.95 -22.93
N VAL A 290 16.57 26.83 -22.28
CA VAL A 290 16.62 26.93 -20.81
C VAL A 290 15.24 27.25 -20.23
N ASP A 291 14.49 28.11 -20.91
CA ASP A 291 13.19 28.61 -20.48
C ASP A 291 12.03 27.67 -20.88
N GLY A 292 12.29 26.63 -21.67
CA GLY A 292 11.27 25.69 -22.16
C GLY A 292 10.35 26.26 -23.24
N VAL A 293 10.63 27.44 -23.73
CA VAL A 293 9.78 28.17 -24.72
C VAL A 293 9.71 27.46 -26.05
N LEU A 294 10.83 26.89 -26.54
CA LEU A 294 10.87 26.17 -27.80
C LEU A 294 10.10 24.87 -27.70
N LYS A 295 10.25 24.16 -26.59
CA LYS A 295 9.54 22.92 -26.28
C LYS A 295 8.03 23.13 -26.23
N GLU A 296 7.56 24.17 -25.53
CA GLU A 296 6.13 24.51 -25.47
C GLU A 296 5.59 24.88 -26.87
N THR A 297 6.38 25.60 -27.65
CA THR A 297 5.99 25.99 -29.01
C THR A 297 5.86 24.77 -29.94
N ILE A 298 6.81 23.82 -29.87
CA ILE A 298 6.77 22.57 -30.63
C ILE A 298 5.52 21.75 -30.27
N ALA A 299 5.27 21.57 -28.95
CA ALA A 299 4.12 20.82 -28.46
C ALA A 299 2.80 21.45 -28.95
N ALA A 300 2.61 22.75 -28.76
CA ALA A 300 1.42 23.47 -29.22
C ALA A 300 1.24 23.41 -30.75
N TYR A 301 2.35 23.45 -31.48
CA TYR A 301 2.30 23.39 -32.95
C TYR A 301 1.85 22.03 -33.49
N VAL A 302 2.23 20.94 -32.78
CA VAL A 302 1.77 19.57 -33.11
C VAL A 302 0.30 19.38 -32.75
N GLU A 303 -0.14 19.83 -31.58
CA GLU A 303 -1.51 19.62 -31.10
C GLU A 303 -2.56 20.38 -31.94
N ASP A 304 -2.27 21.61 -32.30
CA ASP A 304 -3.24 22.49 -32.95
C ASP A 304 -3.13 22.47 -34.49
N ASN A 305 -2.35 21.50 -35.03
CA ASN A 305 -2.28 21.17 -36.45
C ASN A 305 -2.15 22.39 -37.37
N ASP A 306 -1.15 23.25 -37.14
CA ASP A 306 -0.84 24.46 -37.92
C ASP A 306 -1.89 25.58 -37.83
N ASN A 307 -2.83 25.50 -36.89
CA ASN A 307 -3.79 26.57 -36.63
C ASN A 307 -3.16 27.69 -35.78
N TYR A 308 -2.57 28.67 -36.49
CA TYR A 308 -1.85 29.78 -35.84
C TYR A 308 -2.68 30.56 -34.83
N ALA A 309 -3.99 30.69 -34.99
CA ALA A 309 -4.84 31.42 -34.07
C ALA A 309 -4.94 30.65 -32.72
N GLN A 310 -5.24 29.36 -32.79
CA GLN A 310 -5.34 28.51 -31.59
C GLN A 310 -4.00 28.40 -30.86
N ILE A 311 -2.89 28.23 -31.59
CA ILE A 311 -1.56 28.19 -31.02
C ILE A 311 -1.22 29.50 -30.28
N CYS A 312 -1.53 30.65 -30.90
CA CYS A 312 -1.28 31.96 -30.30
C CYS A 312 -2.12 32.17 -29.03
N ASP A 313 -3.40 31.79 -29.05
CA ASP A 313 -4.27 31.86 -27.87
C ASP A 313 -3.79 30.97 -26.74
N LYS A 314 -3.39 29.72 -27.05
CA LYS A 314 -2.89 28.75 -26.10
C LYS A 314 -1.57 29.19 -25.43
N LEU A 315 -0.66 29.75 -26.19
CA LEU A 315 0.63 30.25 -25.71
C LEU A 315 0.59 31.68 -25.20
N HIS A 316 -0.57 32.37 -25.30
CA HIS A 316 -0.74 33.80 -24.95
C HIS A 316 0.28 34.70 -25.63
N ILE A 317 0.50 34.49 -26.95
CA ILE A 317 1.47 35.26 -27.75
C ILE A 317 0.84 35.82 -29.03
N HIS A 318 1.46 36.86 -29.58
CA HIS A 318 1.07 37.39 -30.89
C HIS A 318 1.63 36.51 -32.02
N ARG A 319 0.97 36.51 -33.19
CA ARG A 319 1.37 35.76 -34.41
C ARG A 319 2.83 36.03 -34.83
N ASN A 320 3.30 37.26 -34.69
CA ASN A 320 4.69 37.61 -35.01
C ASN A 320 5.69 36.90 -34.08
N THR A 321 5.35 36.79 -32.79
CA THR A 321 6.15 36.05 -31.79
C THR A 321 6.18 34.56 -32.09
N LEU A 322 5.07 33.95 -32.52
CA LEU A 322 5.03 32.58 -32.97
C LEU A 322 5.96 32.35 -34.17
N ASN A 323 5.86 33.20 -35.22
CA ASN A 323 6.75 33.11 -36.36
C ASN A 323 8.23 33.25 -35.99
N TYR A 324 8.56 34.17 -35.09
CA TYR A 324 9.92 34.29 -34.54
C TYR A 324 10.38 33.03 -33.85
N ARG A 325 9.55 32.45 -32.97
CA ARG A 325 9.87 31.19 -32.25
C ARG A 325 10.08 30.04 -33.21
N LEU A 326 9.23 29.88 -34.27
CA LEU A 326 9.39 28.84 -35.27
C LEU A 326 10.68 29.00 -36.11
N ALA A 327 11.04 30.23 -36.48
CA ALA A 327 12.30 30.52 -37.15
C ALA A 327 13.51 30.23 -36.26
N LYS A 328 13.41 30.57 -34.96
CA LYS A 328 14.46 30.28 -33.99
C LYS A 328 14.63 28.78 -33.75
N ILE A 329 13.55 27.97 -33.77
CA ILE A 329 13.60 26.50 -33.72
C ILE A 329 14.40 25.98 -34.92
N GLU A 330 14.09 26.46 -36.12
CA GLU A 330 14.78 26.04 -37.34
C GLU A 330 16.27 26.40 -37.31
N GLU A 331 16.62 27.61 -36.87
CA GLU A 331 18.01 28.09 -36.74
C GLU A 331 18.79 27.27 -35.70
N LEU A 332 18.24 27.06 -34.51
CA LEU A 332 18.96 26.42 -33.39
C LEU A 332 19.04 24.90 -33.49
N LEU A 333 18.01 24.25 -34.04
CA LEU A 333 17.90 22.80 -34.10
C LEU A 333 18.16 22.20 -35.46
N ASN A 334 18.40 23.06 -36.46
CA ASN A 334 18.60 22.69 -37.89
C ASN A 334 17.46 21.78 -38.41
N ARG A 335 16.21 22.05 -37.96
CA ARG A 335 15.00 21.33 -38.35
C ARG A 335 13.87 22.31 -38.52
N ASN A 336 13.21 22.24 -39.70
CA ASN A 336 12.11 23.14 -40.02
C ASN A 336 10.78 22.63 -39.44
N PRO A 337 10.20 23.29 -38.40
CA PRO A 337 8.96 22.82 -37.77
C PRO A 337 7.73 22.86 -38.71
N ARG A 338 7.82 23.52 -39.86
CA ARG A 338 6.76 23.53 -40.90
C ARG A 338 6.81 22.30 -41.80
N ARG A 339 7.86 21.48 -41.71
CA ARG A 339 7.98 20.21 -42.44
C ARG A 339 7.57 19.06 -41.55
N ALA A 340 6.59 18.27 -41.94
CA ALA A 340 6.02 17.21 -41.14
C ALA A 340 7.09 16.23 -40.54
N LYS A 341 8.07 15.82 -41.34
CA LYS A 341 9.15 14.92 -40.87
C LYS A 341 10.03 15.56 -39.81
N ASP A 342 10.40 16.81 -39.97
CA ASP A 342 11.23 17.55 -39.02
C ASP A 342 10.43 17.83 -37.75
N LEU A 343 9.14 18.20 -37.89
CA LEU A 343 8.24 18.40 -36.74
C LEU A 343 8.06 17.13 -35.89
N MET A 344 7.91 15.97 -36.54
CA MET A 344 7.84 14.68 -35.81
C MET A 344 9.12 14.41 -35.01
N MET A 345 10.28 14.63 -35.60
CA MET A 345 11.57 14.46 -34.91
C MET A 345 11.72 15.40 -33.70
N LEU A 346 11.32 16.67 -33.89
CA LEU A 346 11.30 17.68 -32.85
C LEU A 346 10.33 17.27 -31.70
N TYR A 347 9.14 16.77 -32.05
CA TYR A 347 8.14 16.35 -31.08
C TYR A 347 8.59 15.13 -30.27
N ILE A 348 9.19 14.12 -30.92
CA ILE A 348 9.81 12.99 -30.23
C ILE A 348 10.87 13.48 -29.25
N ALA A 349 11.71 14.42 -29.64
CA ALA A 349 12.71 15.00 -28.74
C ALA A 349 12.07 15.70 -27.54
N VAL A 350 10.98 16.45 -27.72
CA VAL A 350 10.25 17.09 -26.63
C VAL A 350 9.69 16.07 -25.63
N ILE A 351 9.05 15.00 -26.14
CA ILE A 351 8.52 13.89 -25.32
C ILE A 351 9.65 13.25 -24.49
N LYS A 352 10.76 12.91 -25.13
CA LYS A 352 11.90 12.25 -24.44
C LYS A 352 12.61 13.13 -23.42
N MET A 353 12.62 14.45 -23.60
CA MET A 353 13.18 15.38 -22.62
C MET A 353 12.41 15.36 -21.30
N GLY A 354 11.09 15.20 -21.35
CA GLY A 354 10.27 15.14 -20.17
C GLY A 354 10.43 13.85 -19.37
N GLY A 355 10.70 12.71 -20.05
CA GLY A 355 10.87 11.41 -19.41
C GLY A 355 12.23 11.20 -18.72
N ASN A 356 13.24 12.01 -18.98
CA ASN A 356 14.60 11.85 -18.45
C ASN A 356 14.85 12.49 -17.07
N LYS A 357 13.88 13.09 -16.41
CA LYS A 357 14.07 13.70 -15.08
C LYS A 357 14.07 12.71 -13.91
N GLU A 358 13.73 11.45 -14.12
CA GLU A 358 13.60 10.45 -13.04
C GLU A 358 14.81 9.49 -12.87
N LYS A 359 15.92 9.72 -13.59
CA LYS A 359 17.17 8.93 -13.41
C LYS A 359 18.23 9.68 -12.63
N ARG A 360 17.84 10.49 -11.63
CA ARG A 360 18.80 11.04 -10.67
C ARG A 360 18.35 10.78 -9.25
#